data_2376cffbef9aef80d5ae49997da2fa32
#
_entry.id   2376cffbef9aef80d5ae49997da2fa32
#
_cell.length_a   1.000
_cell.length_b   1.000
_cell.length_c   1.000
_cell.angle_alpha   90.00
_cell.angle_beta   90.00
_cell.angle_gamma   90.00
#
_symmetry.space_group_name_H-M   'P 1'
#
loop_
_entity.id
_entity.type
_entity.pdbx_description
1 polymer ?
#
loop_
_entity_poly.entity_id
_entity_poly.type
_entity_poly.pdbx_seq_one_letter_code
_entity_poly.pdbx_strand_id
1 'polypeptide(L)'
;VRVSGDGGNYRNTTTSATLPFMSAAAEIHSPPPIPAFRLSSFYFAYYAALGAFTPYWALFLKHRGMDVAAISILMSLWYATRIIAPTTWTTIAARSPRPIRWLRIGCALTLASFAAFVLPMQFTGLFAGMVLFCFAYNAVMPQFEAITLSHLPGRSERYGRIRVWGSIGFILVVAGFGPLLDGIGIGALPWLMLPLFLMLLGSAAITDYARAVD
;
A
#
# COMPACT_ATOMS: atom_id res chain seq x y z
N VAL A 1 -53.27 34.90 70.61
CA VAL A 1 -51.85 34.65 70.99
C VAL A 1 -50.98 35.24 69.92
N ARG A 2 -50.25 36.30 70.26
CA ARG A 2 -49.28 37.01 69.38
C ARG A 2 -47.99 36.19 69.32
N VAL A 3 -47.46 35.94 68.15
CA VAL A 3 -46.06 35.53 67.98
C VAL A 3 -45.37 36.52 67.03
N SER A 4 -44.36 37.15 67.57
CA SER A 4 -43.50 38.16 67.01
C SER A 4 -42.64 37.59 65.90
N GLY A 5 -42.58 38.30 64.76
CA GLY A 5 -41.63 37.96 63.67
C GLY A 5 -40.25 38.55 63.94
N ASP A 6 -39.27 37.76 63.88
CA ASP A 6 -37.86 38.17 63.84
C ASP A 6 -37.33 38.14 62.43
N GLY A 7 -36.92 39.31 61.94
CA GLY A 7 -36.46 39.53 60.61
C GLY A 7 -34.98 39.20 60.48
N GLY A 8 -34.67 37.97 60.08
CA GLY A 8 -33.30 37.55 59.74
C GLY A 8 -32.84 38.05 58.38
N ASN A 9 -31.91 38.98 58.37
CA ASN A 9 -31.26 39.59 57.21
C ASN A 9 -30.25 38.62 56.59
N TYR A 10 -30.70 37.84 55.62
CA TYR A 10 -29.79 37.00 54.86
C TYR A 10 -29.06 37.85 53.84
N ARG A 11 -27.79 38.21 54.14
CA ARG A 11 -26.85 38.74 53.19
C ARG A 11 -26.56 37.63 52.18
N ASN A 12 -27.03 37.78 50.96
CA ASN A 12 -26.58 37.02 49.79
C ASN A 12 -25.13 37.36 49.50
N THR A 13 -24.20 36.60 50.05
CA THR A 13 -22.84 36.53 49.56
C THR A 13 -22.81 35.56 48.40
N THR A 14 -23.13 36.05 47.20
CA THR A 14 -22.79 35.36 45.95
C THR A 14 -21.29 35.36 45.77
N THR A 15 -20.63 34.40 46.44
CA THR A 15 -19.26 34.06 46.08
C THR A 15 -19.29 33.41 44.70
N SER A 16 -19.02 34.22 43.68
CA SER A 16 -18.73 33.71 42.35
C SER A 16 -17.45 32.84 42.43
N ALA A 17 -17.63 31.58 42.82
CA ALA A 17 -16.60 30.57 42.61
C ALA A 17 -16.52 30.37 41.09
N THR A 18 -15.72 31.17 40.42
CA THR A 18 -15.23 30.90 39.09
C THR A 18 -14.48 29.56 39.17
N LEU A 19 -15.17 28.50 38.73
CA LEU A 19 -14.60 27.18 38.57
C LEU A 19 -13.42 27.32 37.60
N PRO A 20 -12.20 26.97 38.00
CA PRO A 20 -11.02 27.01 37.10
C PRO A 20 -11.05 25.88 36.09
N PHE A 21 -12.22 25.29 35.77
CA PHE A 21 -12.36 24.07 34.98
C PHE A 21 -12.69 24.31 33.50
N MET A 22 -12.78 25.56 33.05
CA MET A 22 -13.15 25.85 31.65
C MET A 22 -12.05 26.54 30.84
N SER A 23 -10.78 26.43 31.23
CA SER A 23 -9.68 26.97 30.44
C SER A 23 -8.62 25.91 30.05
N ALA A 24 -8.95 24.63 30.08
CA ALA A 24 -8.33 23.71 29.17
C ALA A 24 -9.14 23.80 27.87
N ALA A 25 -8.95 24.89 27.11
CA ALA A 25 -9.25 24.88 25.70
C ALA A 25 -8.54 23.64 25.15
N ALA A 26 -9.33 22.61 24.84
CA ALA A 26 -8.83 21.45 24.15
C ALA A 26 -8.03 22.00 22.97
N GLU A 27 -6.71 21.94 23.05
CA GLU A 27 -5.87 22.13 21.88
C GLU A 27 -6.44 21.17 20.85
N ILE A 28 -7.18 21.73 19.90
CA ILE A 28 -7.67 21.02 18.74
C ILE A 28 -6.40 20.63 18.01
N HIS A 29 -5.83 19.49 18.41
CA HIS A 29 -4.67 18.90 17.76
C HIS A 29 -5.16 18.56 16.35
N SER A 30 -4.91 19.47 15.42
CA SER A 30 -5.22 19.21 14.01
C SER A 30 -4.49 17.92 13.63
N PRO A 31 -5.24 16.89 13.21
CA PRO A 31 -4.63 15.61 12.91
C PRO A 31 -3.54 15.80 11.85
N PRO A 32 -2.40 15.11 11.97
CA PRO A 32 -1.24 15.32 11.10
C PRO A 32 -1.62 15.23 9.62
N PRO A 33 -0.98 16.01 8.75
CA PRO A 33 -1.27 16.01 7.33
C PRO A 33 -1.02 14.61 6.75
N ILE A 34 -1.99 14.13 5.98
CA ILE A 34 -1.88 12.82 5.31
C ILE A 34 -0.81 12.94 4.22
N PRO A 35 0.21 12.06 4.16
CA PRO A 35 1.21 12.07 3.11
C PRO A 35 0.64 11.48 1.79
N ALA A 36 -0.41 12.13 1.26
CA ALA A 36 -1.21 11.63 0.13
C ALA A 36 -0.36 11.31 -1.10
N PHE A 37 0.63 12.15 -1.42
CA PHE A 37 1.53 11.91 -2.56
C PHE A 37 2.33 10.61 -2.40
N ARG A 38 2.93 10.37 -1.22
CA ARG A 38 3.72 9.17 -0.96
C ARG A 38 2.87 7.90 -1.03
N LEU A 39 1.65 7.96 -0.49
CA LEU A 39 0.71 6.84 -0.53
C LEU A 39 0.19 6.60 -1.95
N SER A 40 -0.21 7.65 -2.66
CA SER A 40 -0.71 7.56 -4.04
C SER A 40 0.34 7.07 -5.02
N SER A 41 1.61 7.48 -4.87
CA SER A 41 2.71 7.03 -5.74
C SER A 41 2.96 5.53 -5.62
N PHE A 42 2.81 4.96 -4.43
CA PHE A 42 2.92 3.51 -4.24
C PHE A 42 1.79 2.76 -4.95
N TYR A 43 0.53 3.20 -4.76
CA TYR A 43 -0.61 2.60 -5.49
C TYR A 43 -0.42 2.70 -6.99
N PHE A 44 0.00 3.87 -7.48
CA PHE A 44 0.29 4.07 -8.90
C PHE A 44 1.32 3.07 -9.40
N ALA A 45 2.50 2.99 -8.77
CA ALA A 45 3.59 2.11 -9.17
C ALA A 45 3.18 0.63 -9.15
N TYR A 46 2.52 0.19 -8.07
CA TYR A 46 2.04 -1.18 -7.93
C TYR A 46 1.07 -1.56 -9.05
N TYR A 47 0.03 -0.76 -9.26
CA TYR A 47 -0.98 -1.08 -10.28
C TYR A 47 -0.50 -0.82 -11.71
N ALA A 48 0.44 0.07 -11.93
CA ALA A 48 1.14 0.23 -13.20
C ALA A 48 1.89 -1.07 -13.58
N ALA A 49 2.66 -1.63 -12.64
CA ALA A 49 3.34 -2.91 -12.83
C ALA A 49 2.35 -4.06 -13.08
N LEU A 50 1.22 -4.08 -12.35
CA LEU A 50 0.15 -5.05 -12.55
C LEU A 50 -0.48 -4.92 -13.95
N GLY A 51 -0.67 -3.69 -14.44
CA GLY A 51 -1.18 -3.40 -15.77
C GLY A 51 -0.28 -3.88 -16.90
N ALA A 52 1.05 -3.90 -16.67
CA ALA A 52 2.00 -4.52 -17.59
C ALA A 52 2.01 -6.06 -17.48
N PHE A 53 1.97 -6.58 -16.27
CA PHE A 53 2.06 -8.02 -16.03
C PHE A 53 0.84 -8.78 -16.55
N THR A 54 -0.36 -8.34 -16.19
CA THR A 54 -1.60 -9.11 -16.41
C THR A 54 -1.86 -9.43 -17.88
N PRO A 55 -1.85 -8.46 -18.81
CA PRO A 55 -2.16 -8.75 -20.23
C PRO A 55 -0.96 -9.24 -21.04
N TYR A 56 0.27 -8.83 -20.68
CA TYR A 56 1.43 -9.03 -21.57
C TYR A 56 2.35 -10.17 -21.14
N TRP A 57 2.31 -10.63 -19.88
CA TRP A 57 3.25 -11.64 -19.38
C TRP A 57 3.08 -12.99 -20.06
N ALA A 58 1.85 -13.44 -20.29
CA ALA A 58 1.61 -14.69 -21.02
C ALA A 58 2.11 -14.63 -22.48
N LEU A 59 1.99 -13.45 -23.12
CA LEU A 59 2.52 -13.23 -24.48
C LEU A 59 4.04 -13.27 -24.48
N PHE A 60 4.70 -12.71 -23.47
CA PHE A 60 6.14 -12.77 -23.28
C PHE A 60 6.60 -14.23 -23.10
N LEU A 61 5.94 -15.03 -22.26
CA LEU A 61 6.25 -16.43 -22.05
C LEU A 61 6.10 -17.24 -23.34
N LYS A 62 5.08 -16.96 -24.15
CA LYS A 62 4.90 -17.55 -25.48
C LYS A 62 6.07 -17.18 -26.41
N HIS A 63 6.49 -15.93 -26.42
CA HIS A 63 7.63 -15.45 -27.21
C HIS A 63 8.94 -16.15 -26.77
N ARG A 64 9.07 -16.53 -25.48
CA ARG A 64 10.18 -17.32 -24.95
C ARG A 64 10.11 -18.81 -25.29
N GLY A 65 9.16 -19.23 -26.12
CA GLY A 65 9.01 -20.60 -26.59
C GLY A 65 8.27 -21.53 -25.62
N MET A 66 7.60 -20.98 -24.58
CA MET A 66 6.80 -21.81 -23.67
C MET A 66 5.52 -22.27 -24.37
N ASP A 67 5.15 -23.52 -24.19
CA ASP A 67 3.89 -24.08 -24.66
C ASP A 67 2.72 -23.63 -23.74
N VAL A 68 1.49 -23.93 -24.18
CA VAL A 68 0.28 -23.50 -23.46
C VAL A 68 0.22 -24.09 -22.04
N ALA A 69 0.69 -25.34 -21.86
CA ALA A 69 0.66 -26.00 -20.56
C ALA A 69 1.65 -25.31 -19.59
N ALA A 70 2.88 -25.04 -20.04
CA ALA A 70 3.88 -24.33 -19.26
C ALA A 70 3.42 -22.93 -18.88
N ILE A 71 2.83 -22.16 -19.83
CA ILE A 71 2.27 -20.84 -19.56
C ILE A 71 1.16 -20.92 -18.51
N SER A 72 0.25 -21.88 -18.62
CA SER A 72 -0.86 -22.06 -17.67
C SER A 72 -0.34 -22.38 -16.25
N ILE A 73 0.66 -23.24 -16.13
CA ILE A 73 1.31 -23.56 -14.85
C ILE A 73 1.96 -22.30 -14.27
N LEU A 74 2.75 -21.56 -15.05
CA LEU A 74 3.43 -20.34 -14.60
C LEU A 74 2.42 -19.25 -14.17
N MET A 75 1.35 -19.06 -14.93
CA MET A 75 0.33 -18.07 -14.59
C MET A 75 -0.52 -18.49 -13.37
N SER A 76 -0.70 -19.78 -13.12
CA SER A 76 -1.40 -20.26 -11.92
C SER A 76 -0.69 -19.92 -10.61
N LEU A 77 0.64 -19.77 -10.64
CA LEU A 77 1.43 -19.35 -9.48
C LEU A 77 1.01 -17.99 -8.93
N TRP A 78 0.55 -17.11 -9.81
CA TRP A 78 0.00 -15.81 -9.41
C TRP A 78 -1.19 -15.97 -8.43
N TYR A 79 -2.13 -16.83 -8.78
CA TYR A 79 -3.31 -17.07 -7.96
C TYR A 79 -2.99 -17.87 -6.70
N ALA A 80 -2.14 -18.89 -6.82
CA ALA A 80 -1.72 -19.71 -5.67
C ALA A 80 -0.99 -18.87 -4.61
N THR A 81 -0.03 -18.05 -5.02
CA THR A 81 0.72 -17.18 -4.11
C THR A 81 -0.13 -16.08 -3.51
N ARG A 82 -1.17 -15.60 -4.21
CA ARG A 82 -2.11 -14.60 -3.71
C ARG A 82 -2.91 -15.07 -2.49
N ILE A 83 -3.10 -16.37 -2.33
CA ILE A 83 -3.77 -16.95 -1.16
C ILE A 83 -2.80 -17.02 0.04
N ILE A 84 -1.55 -17.41 -0.21
CA ILE A 84 -0.59 -17.75 0.84
C ILE A 84 0.24 -16.54 1.28
N ALA A 85 0.71 -15.75 0.32
CA ALA A 85 1.70 -14.69 0.57
C ALA A 85 1.19 -13.59 1.54
N PRO A 86 -0.05 -13.07 1.44
CA PRO A 86 -0.53 -12.05 2.36
C PRO A 86 -0.48 -12.49 3.82
N THR A 87 -0.99 -13.68 4.12
CA THR A 87 -1.08 -14.20 5.49
C THR A 87 0.30 -14.46 6.08
N THR A 88 1.17 -15.15 5.33
CA THR A 88 2.52 -15.47 5.81
C THR A 88 3.35 -14.21 6.01
N TRP A 89 3.33 -13.29 5.04
CA TRP A 89 4.12 -12.06 5.10
C TRP A 89 3.66 -11.12 6.20
N THR A 90 2.35 -10.87 6.32
CA THR A 90 1.80 -9.99 7.36
C THR A 90 2.04 -10.54 8.77
N THR A 91 1.99 -11.87 8.95
CA THR A 91 2.32 -12.52 10.23
C THR A 91 3.78 -12.31 10.61
N ILE A 92 4.70 -12.41 9.66
CA ILE A 92 6.13 -12.15 9.88
C ILE A 92 6.35 -10.66 10.19
N ALA A 93 5.75 -9.77 9.40
CA ALA A 93 5.87 -8.33 9.57
C ALA A 93 5.29 -7.83 10.91
N ALA A 94 4.16 -8.41 11.36
CA ALA A 94 3.52 -8.05 12.63
C ALA A 94 4.36 -8.39 13.86
N ARG A 95 5.23 -9.41 13.77
CA ARG A 95 6.16 -9.78 14.85
C ARG A 95 7.39 -8.87 14.91
N SER A 96 7.56 -7.98 13.93
CA SER A 96 8.72 -7.10 13.84
C SER A 96 8.41 -5.74 14.48
N PRO A 97 9.35 -5.15 15.25
CA PRO A 97 9.21 -3.79 15.78
C PRO A 97 9.19 -2.70 14.68
N ARG A 98 9.51 -3.08 13.45
CA ARG A 98 9.61 -2.15 12.31
C ARG A 98 8.93 -2.72 11.07
N PRO A 99 7.59 -2.73 10.98
CA PRO A 99 6.86 -3.33 9.86
C PRO A 99 7.18 -2.69 8.50
N ILE A 100 7.53 -1.41 8.47
CA ILE A 100 7.93 -0.71 7.23
C ILE A 100 9.17 -1.33 6.56
N ARG A 101 10.08 -1.93 7.32
CA ARG A 101 11.25 -2.62 6.75
C ARG A 101 10.83 -3.83 5.91
N TRP A 102 9.80 -4.54 6.35
CA TRP A 102 9.27 -5.69 5.62
C TRP A 102 8.61 -5.29 4.31
N LEU A 103 7.93 -4.12 4.26
CA LEU A 103 7.45 -3.55 3.01
C LEU A 103 8.60 -3.31 2.02
N ARG A 104 9.67 -2.66 2.48
CA ARG A 104 10.85 -2.37 1.64
C ARG A 104 11.57 -3.63 1.19
N ILE A 105 11.70 -4.63 2.06
CA ILE A 105 12.27 -5.95 1.73
C ILE A 105 11.39 -6.64 0.67
N GLY A 106 10.07 -6.63 0.83
CA GLY A 106 9.13 -7.20 -0.14
C GLY A 106 9.26 -6.55 -1.52
N CYS A 107 9.33 -5.21 -1.59
CA CYS A 107 9.53 -4.49 -2.84
C CYS A 107 10.91 -4.77 -3.47
N ALA A 108 11.97 -4.84 -2.66
CA ALA A 108 13.31 -5.18 -3.13
C ALA A 108 13.38 -6.62 -3.65
N LEU A 109 12.74 -7.56 -2.95
CA LEU A 109 12.66 -8.96 -3.38
C LEU A 109 11.84 -9.10 -4.68
N THR A 110 10.75 -8.34 -4.82
CA THR A 110 9.97 -8.25 -6.06
C THR A 110 10.83 -7.79 -7.23
N LEU A 111 11.56 -6.68 -7.06
CA LEU A 111 12.45 -6.16 -8.10
C LEU A 111 13.57 -7.14 -8.44
N ALA A 112 14.24 -7.70 -7.43
CA ALA A 112 15.37 -8.62 -7.63
C ALA A 112 14.95 -9.91 -8.34
N SER A 113 13.82 -10.52 -7.92
CA SER A 113 13.29 -11.72 -8.55
C SER A 113 12.80 -11.44 -9.97
N PHE A 114 12.18 -10.27 -10.21
CA PHE A 114 11.75 -9.89 -11.56
C PHE A 114 12.93 -9.59 -12.49
N ALA A 115 13.98 -8.95 -12.00
CA ALA A 115 15.18 -8.66 -12.79
C ALA A 115 15.83 -9.93 -13.38
N ALA A 116 15.68 -11.06 -12.72
CA ALA A 116 16.18 -12.33 -13.24
C ALA A 116 15.53 -12.76 -14.55
N PHE A 117 14.29 -12.31 -14.86
CA PHE A 117 13.61 -12.66 -16.11
C PHE A 117 14.17 -11.98 -17.36
N VAL A 118 15.04 -11.02 -17.19
CA VAL A 118 15.84 -10.45 -18.29
C VAL A 118 16.80 -11.50 -18.88
N LEU A 119 17.25 -12.45 -18.05
CA LEU A 119 18.16 -13.51 -18.47
C LEU A 119 17.41 -14.61 -19.23
N PRO A 120 18.09 -15.30 -20.16
CA PRO A 120 17.51 -16.47 -20.80
C PRO A 120 17.40 -17.60 -19.77
N MET A 121 16.18 -18.04 -19.50
CA MET A 121 15.88 -19.08 -18.53
C MET A 121 15.05 -20.18 -19.19
N GLN A 122 15.32 -21.43 -18.81
CA GLN A 122 14.48 -22.58 -19.09
C GLN A 122 13.25 -22.60 -18.14
N PHE A 123 12.30 -23.50 -18.38
CA PHE A 123 11.07 -23.62 -17.60
C PHE A 123 11.31 -23.66 -16.08
N THR A 124 12.28 -24.46 -15.62
CA THR A 124 12.59 -24.58 -14.17
C THR A 124 13.03 -23.25 -13.56
N GLY A 125 13.88 -22.50 -14.26
CA GLY A 125 14.30 -21.16 -13.81
C GLY A 125 13.14 -20.16 -13.80
N LEU A 126 12.30 -20.18 -14.85
CA LEU A 126 11.09 -19.35 -14.92
C LEU A 126 10.12 -19.71 -13.80
N PHE A 127 9.93 -21.00 -13.51
CA PHE A 127 9.05 -21.46 -12.43
C PHE A 127 9.54 -20.96 -11.06
N ALA A 128 10.81 -21.18 -10.73
CA ALA A 128 11.39 -20.72 -9.47
C ALA A 128 11.33 -19.19 -9.33
N GLY A 129 11.67 -18.47 -10.40
CA GLY A 129 11.59 -17.00 -10.45
C GLY A 129 10.15 -16.52 -10.27
N MET A 130 9.19 -17.15 -10.95
CA MET A 130 7.77 -16.81 -10.83
C MET A 130 7.20 -17.08 -9.42
N VAL A 131 7.59 -18.19 -8.77
CA VAL A 131 7.18 -18.45 -7.37
C VAL A 131 7.66 -17.32 -6.48
N LEU A 132 8.94 -16.95 -6.58
CA LEU A 132 9.53 -15.92 -5.72
C LEU A 132 8.93 -14.54 -6.02
N PHE A 133 8.84 -14.17 -7.30
CA PHE A 133 8.27 -12.91 -7.73
C PHE A 133 6.81 -12.77 -7.33
N CYS A 134 5.97 -13.74 -7.66
CA CYS A 134 4.54 -13.69 -7.35
C CYS A 134 4.30 -13.68 -5.83
N PHE A 135 5.08 -14.44 -5.05
CA PHE A 135 5.00 -14.42 -3.60
C PHE A 135 5.33 -13.03 -3.04
N ALA A 136 6.48 -12.45 -3.41
CA ALA A 136 6.91 -11.15 -2.93
C ALA A 136 5.92 -10.05 -3.32
N TYR A 137 5.51 -10.02 -4.58
CA TYR A 137 4.60 -9.01 -5.11
C TYR A 137 3.21 -9.06 -4.46
N ASN A 138 2.62 -10.27 -4.32
CA ASN A 138 1.32 -10.43 -3.67
C ASN A 138 1.36 -10.14 -2.16
N ALA A 139 2.51 -10.26 -1.52
CA ALA A 139 2.69 -9.97 -0.09
C ALA A 139 2.70 -8.47 0.22
N VAL A 140 3.22 -7.65 -0.71
CA VAL A 140 3.48 -6.23 -0.50
C VAL A 140 2.19 -5.40 -0.37
N MET A 141 1.16 -5.71 -1.17
CA MET A 141 -0.05 -4.87 -1.25
C MET A 141 -0.88 -4.86 0.05
N PRO A 142 -1.22 -5.99 0.65
CA PRO A 142 -1.99 -6.00 1.90
C PRO A 142 -1.24 -5.30 3.05
N GLN A 143 0.09 -5.44 3.09
CA GLN A 143 0.91 -4.73 4.07
C GLN A 143 0.86 -3.23 3.85
N PHE A 144 0.93 -2.77 2.60
CA PHE A 144 0.83 -1.35 2.28
C PHE A 144 -0.56 -0.78 2.56
N GLU A 145 -1.62 -1.55 2.33
CA GLU A 145 -2.99 -1.15 2.70
C GLU A 145 -3.13 -0.92 4.21
N ALA A 146 -2.56 -1.79 5.03
CA ALA A 146 -2.54 -1.60 6.48
C ALA A 146 -1.79 -0.32 6.87
N ILE A 147 -0.66 -0.01 6.23
CA ILE A 147 0.08 1.24 6.44
C ILE A 147 -0.76 2.45 5.99
N THR A 148 -1.42 2.37 4.84
CA THR A 148 -2.28 3.46 4.35
C THR A 148 -3.42 3.76 5.32
N LEU A 149 -4.09 2.72 5.81
CA LEU A 149 -5.19 2.87 6.77
C LEU A 149 -4.72 3.44 8.12
N SER A 150 -3.49 3.14 8.54
CA SER A 150 -2.92 3.74 9.76
C SER A 150 -2.74 5.27 9.67
N HIS A 151 -2.65 5.83 8.46
CA HIS A 151 -2.60 7.27 8.21
C HIS A 151 -3.98 7.93 8.11
N LEU A 152 -5.07 7.14 8.13
CA LEU A 152 -6.43 7.59 7.83
C LEU A 152 -7.44 7.34 8.99
N PRO A 153 -7.07 7.46 10.27
CA PRO A 153 -8.04 7.23 11.35
C PRO A 153 -9.21 8.21 11.21
N GLY A 154 -10.43 7.68 11.10
CA GLY A 154 -11.65 8.49 10.96
C GLY A 154 -11.82 9.25 9.64
N ARG A 155 -10.98 8.96 8.62
CA ARG A 155 -11.00 9.68 7.32
C ARG A 155 -11.08 8.70 6.14
N SER A 156 -11.92 7.70 6.25
CA SER A 156 -12.07 6.63 5.24
C SER A 156 -12.43 7.15 3.85
N GLU A 157 -13.14 8.29 3.74
CA GLU A 157 -13.45 8.92 2.46
C GLU A 157 -12.21 9.36 1.67
N ARG A 158 -11.09 9.63 2.35
CA ARG A 158 -9.83 9.98 1.68
C ARG A 158 -9.10 8.77 1.10
N TYR A 159 -9.39 7.57 1.58
CA TYR A 159 -8.81 6.33 1.04
C TYR A 159 -9.10 6.18 -0.46
N GLY A 160 -10.34 6.44 -0.90
CA GLY A 160 -10.71 6.38 -2.31
C GLY A 160 -9.87 7.29 -3.20
N ARG A 161 -9.58 8.52 -2.74
CA ARG A 161 -8.76 9.49 -3.48
C ARG A 161 -7.29 9.06 -3.63
N ILE A 162 -6.76 8.36 -2.65
CA ILE A 162 -5.40 7.81 -2.70
C ILE A 162 -5.39 6.58 -3.60
N ARG A 163 -6.36 5.70 -3.45
CA ARG A 163 -6.47 4.43 -4.16
C ARG A 163 -6.72 4.58 -5.67
N VAL A 164 -7.42 5.64 -6.09
CA VAL A 164 -7.73 5.91 -7.51
C VAL A 164 -6.46 6.06 -8.37
N TRP A 165 -5.35 6.53 -7.80
CA TRP A 165 -4.07 6.61 -8.51
C TRP A 165 -3.55 5.26 -8.99
N GLY A 166 -3.89 4.18 -8.26
CA GLY A 166 -3.63 2.82 -8.73
C GLY A 166 -4.39 2.49 -10.02
N SER A 167 -5.68 2.83 -10.10
CA SER A 167 -6.46 2.62 -11.34
C SER A 167 -5.92 3.43 -12.51
N ILE A 168 -5.50 4.68 -12.26
CA ILE A 168 -4.87 5.53 -13.28
C ILE A 168 -3.57 4.87 -13.78
N GLY A 169 -2.68 4.42 -12.88
CA GLY A 169 -1.44 3.74 -13.24
C GLY A 169 -1.68 2.48 -14.07
N PHE A 170 -2.65 1.65 -13.66
CA PHE A 170 -3.04 0.45 -14.40
C PHE A 170 -3.48 0.78 -15.83
N ILE A 171 -4.44 1.71 -15.98
CA ILE A 171 -5.01 2.09 -17.29
C ILE A 171 -3.93 2.66 -18.20
N LEU A 172 -3.09 3.57 -17.69
CA LEU A 172 -2.03 4.19 -18.47
C LEU A 172 -1.04 3.17 -19.03
N VAL A 173 -0.67 2.18 -18.22
CA VAL A 173 0.29 1.16 -18.64
C VAL A 173 -0.37 0.14 -19.58
N VAL A 174 -1.58 -0.33 -19.30
CA VAL A 174 -2.31 -1.22 -20.23
C VAL A 174 -2.47 -0.56 -21.59
N ALA A 175 -2.91 0.70 -21.64
CA ALA A 175 -3.13 1.41 -22.89
C ALA A 175 -1.82 1.80 -23.61
N GLY A 176 -0.78 2.15 -22.84
CA GLY A 176 0.49 2.61 -23.41
C GLY A 176 1.42 1.49 -23.86
N PHE A 177 1.42 0.35 -23.15
CA PHE A 177 2.33 -0.75 -23.46
C PHE A 177 1.91 -1.52 -24.73
N GLY A 178 0.62 -1.58 -25.07
CA GLY A 178 0.18 -2.22 -26.30
C GLY A 178 0.89 -1.66 -27.54
N PRO A 179 0.64 -0.39 -27.92
CA PRO A 179 1.29 0.23 -29.07
C PRO A 179 2.82 0.25 -28.98
N LEU A 180 3.38 0.40 -27.76
CA LEU A 180 4.81 0.40 -27.56
C LEU A 180 5.42 -0.97 -27.87
N LEU A 181 4.82 -2.06 -27.37
CA LEU A 181 5.28 -3.43 -27.62
C LEU A 181 5.05 -3.88 -29.06
N ASP A 182 4.02 -3.36 -29.72
CA ASP A 182 3.80 -3.58 -31.17
C ASP A 182 4.97 -3.00 -31.99
N GLY A 183 5.55 -1.87 -31.55
CA GLY A 183 6.65 -1.23 -32.23
C GLY A 183 8.02 -1.86 -31.96
N ILE A 184 8.30 -2.24 -30.69
CA ILE A 184 9.65 -2.70 -30.27
C ILE A 184 9.73 -4.21 -30.03
N GLY A 185 8.60 -4.91 -30.02
CA GLY A 185 8.49 -6.34 -29.79
C GLY A 185 8.28 -6.72 -28.33
N ILE A 186 7.52 -7.80 -28.10
CA ILE A 186 7.17 -8.31 -26.77
C ILE A 186 8.38 -8.74 -25.93
N GLY A 187 9.51 -9.08 -26.56
CA GLY A 187 10.76 -9.43 -25.88
C GLY A 187 11.31 -8.29 -25.00
N ALA A 188 10.93 -7.04 -25.28
CA ALA A 188 11.32 -5.87 -24.49
C ALA A 188 10.53 -5.74 -23.16
N LEU A 189 9.45 -6.50 -22.97
CA LEU A 189 8.56 -6.37 -21.81
C LEU A 189 9.28 -6.36 -20.46
N PRO A 190 10.22 -7.29 -20.14
CA PRO A 190 10.89 -7.25 -18.83
C PRO A 190 11.67 -5.96 -18.61
N TRP A 191 12.31 -5.42 -19.65
CA TRP A 191 13.05 -4.16 -19.58
C TRP A 191 12.14 -2.97 -19.31
N LEU A 192 10.94 -2.96 -19.90
CA LEU A 192 9.94 -1.91 -19.66
C LEU A 192 9.31 -2.01 -18.27
N MET A 193 9.23 -3.20 -17.69
CA MET A 193 8.66 -3.42 -16.37
C MET A 193 9.64 -3.08 -15.23
N LEU A 194 10.95 -3.23 -15.44
CA LEU A 194 11.95 -2.92 -14.41
C LEU A 194 11.83 -1.50 -13.84
N PRO A 195 11.67 -0.42 -14.64
CA PRO A 195 11.44 0.92 -14.13
C PRO A 195 10.19 1.03 -13.24
N LEU A 196 9.13 0.26 -13.53
CA LEU A 196 7.92 0.24 -12.71
C LEU A 196 8.18 -0.37 -11.33
N PHE A 197 8.97 -1.44 -11.25
CA PHE A 197 9.37 -2.03 -9.97
C PHE A 197 10.40 -1.17 -9.22
N LEU A 198 11.28 -0.45 -9.91
CA LEU A 198 12.14 0.57 -9.31
C LEU A 198 11.31 1.71 -8.70
N MET A 199 10.29 2.19 -9.42
CA MET A 199 9.36 3.19 -8.90
C MET A 199 8.58 2.67 -7.70
N LEU A 200 8.17 1.39 -7.69
CA LEU A 200 7.52 0.73 -6.56
C LEU A 200 8.45 0.72 -5.33
N LEU A 201 9.70 0.30 -5.49
CA LEU A 201 10.70 0.29 -4.42
C LEU A 201 11.00 1.72 -3.93
N GLY A 202 11.15 2.68 -4.84
CA GLY A 202 11.36 4.10 -4.51
C GLY A 202 10.21 4.68 -3.71
N SER A 203 8.96 4.38 -4.10
CA SER A 203 7.77 4.82 -3.36
C SER A 203 7.68 4.18 -1.96
N ALA A 204 8.09 2.91 -1.81
CA ALA A 204 8.19 2.25 -0.51
C ALA A 204 9.31 2.86 0.37
N ALA A 205 10.39 3.33 -0.25
CA ALA A 205 11.50 3.96 0.47
C ALA A 205 11.12 5.30 1.11
N ILE A 206 10.29 6.10 0.43
CA ILE A 206 9.79 7.41 0.92
C ILE A 206 8.57 7.30 1.83
N THR A 207 7.95 6.10 1.93
CA THR A 207 6.79 5.87 2.80
C THR A 207 7.28 5.55 4.22
N ASP A 208 6.64 6.21 5.21
CA ASP A 208 6.86 5.94 6.63
C ASP A 208 5.57 5.41 7.27
N TYR A 209 5.69 4.75 8.41
CA TYR A 209 4.54 4.36 9.21
C TYR A 209 4.00 5.58 9.96
N ALA A 210 2.67 5.72 10.07
CA ALA A 210 2.09 6.76 10.90
C ALA A 210 2.61 6.58 12.34
N ARG A 211 3.22 7.64 12.91
CA ARG A 211 3.58 7.62 14.33
C ARG A 211 2.29 7.53 15.13
N ALA A 212 2.19 6.56 16.04
CA ALA A 212 1.17 6.59 17.05
C ALA A 212 1.32 7.93 17.79
N VAL A 213 0.24 8.68 17.86
CA VAL A 213 0.18 9.85 18.75
C VAL A 213 -0.01 9.24 20.12
N ASP A 214 1.06 9.20 20.92
CA ASP A 214 1.05 8.81 22.33
C ASP A 214 0.23 9.82 23.14
#